data_5d2680836f28faf19b3576cdd37cb803
#
_entry.id   5d2680836f28faf19b3576cdd37cb803
#
_cell.length_a   1.000
_cell.length_b   1.000
_cell.length_c   1.000
_cell.angle_alpha   90.00
_cell.angle_beta   90.00
_cell.angle_gamma   90.00
#
_symmetry.space_group_name_H-M   'P 1'
#
loop_
_entity.id
_entity.type
_entity.pdbx_description
1 polymer ?
#
loop_
_entity_poly.entity_id
_entity_poly.type
_entity_poly.pdbx_seq_one_letter_code
_entity_poly.pdbx_strand_id
1 'polypeptide(L)'
;MTRNGKACTAVLGGLMVIVAAFGALGITADEILDEMEDLFSVDADDTQGVLATMTMHNDYGNDVTSEYTLNLFELTTFDTTKPEDADEVTNVLMYFTGGDEEGSIFLMETPEDDAVDSRMWLYLPALGLTKELVSDEDQSGSFAGSSMSYGDLGSTGNLRDDYDATILREESIEVDGASYDVWVLELMAKPDADADYARVLTWVEKTDYLTLRMESYNDLGTLESEMAFVVLGEFEGDRVPEIIRSIDHGEGTISTVTISNLRRPDTPLTVDVFDPSGLGSIDPAAYGF
;
A
#
# COMPACT_ATOMS: atom_id res chain seq x y z
N MET A 1 -9.57 -27.15 -21.05
CA MET A 1 -9.23 -27.56 -19.69
C MET A 1 -9.38 -26.31 -18.85
N THR A 2 -10.50 -26.22 -18.16
CA THR A 2 -10.92 -25.05 -17.38
C THR A 2 -10.14 -25.06 -16.05
N ARG A 3 -9.31 -24.05 -15.83
CA ARG A 3 -8.74 -23.72 -14.51
C ARG A 3 -9.78 -22.89 -13.76
N ASN A 4 -10.29 -23.45 -12.69
CA ASN A 4 -11.27 -22.82 -11.82
C ASN A 4 -10.61 -21.69 -11.02
N GLY A 5 -11.25 -20.54 -11.04
CA GLY A 5 -10.95 -19.42 -10.16
C GLY A 5 -11.02 -19.84 -8.69
N LYS A 6 -10.09 -19.38 -7.91
CA LYS A 6 -10.11 -19.50 -6.45
C LYS A 6 -11.02 -18.41 -5.89
N ALA A 7 -12.33 -18.66 -5.92
CA ALA A 7 -13.20 -17.94 -5.01
C ALA A 7 -12.91 -18.45 -3.60
N CYS A 8 -12.60 -17.55 -2.69
CA CYS A 8 -12.47 -17.84 -1.26
C CYS A 8 -13.83 -18.26 -0.73
N THR A 9 -14.11 -19.57 -0.72
CA THR A 9 -15.31 -20.13 -0.09
C THR A 9 -14.86 -21.10 0.98
N ALA A 10 -15.04 -20.72 2.23
CA ALA A 10 -14.92 -21.60 3.37
C ALA A 10 -15.96 -22.73 3.26
N VAL A 11 -15.53 -23.99 3.20
CA VAL A 11 -16.37 -25.15 3.35
C VAL A 11 -15.88 -25.99 4.51
N LEU A 12 -16.76 -26.09 5.52
CA LEU A 12 -16.72 -27.08 6.59
C LEU A 12 -16.78 -28.51 6.03
N GLY A 13 -16.02 -29.40 6.63
CA GLY A 13 -16.45 -30.77 6.80
C GLY A 13 -15.41 -31.84 6.56
N GLY A 14 -15.09 -32.60 7.59
CA GLY A 14 -14.61 -33.99 7.46
C GLY A 14 -13.39 -34.36 8.28
N LEU A 15 -13.66 -34.73 9.51
CA LEU A 15 -12.80 -35.40 10.47
C LEU A 15 -12.11 -36.62 9.84
N MET A 16 -10.76 -36.59 9.76
CA MET A 16 -9.97 -37.83 9.77
C MET A 16 -8.67 -37.59 10.55
N VAL A 17 -8.67 -38.12 11.77
CA VAL A 17 -7.50 -38.16 12.66
C VAL A 17 -6.46 -39.09 12.06
N ILE A 18 -5.38 -38.52 11.50
CA ILE A 18 -4.12 -39.22 11.35
C ILE A 18 -3.12 -38.49 12.23
N VAL A 19 -2.85 -39.08 13.41
CA VAL A 19 -1.74 -38.66 14.25
C VAL A 19 -0.45 -39.12 13.56
N ALA A 20 0.10 -38.26 12.70
CA ALA A 20 1.49 -38.29 12.34
C ALA A 20 2.17 -37.20 13.16
N ALA A 21 3.06 -37.62 14.07
CA ALA A 21 3.95 -36.72 14.80
C ALA A 21 4.98 -36.15 13.80
N PHE A 22 4.56 -35.18 13.01
CA PHE A 22 5.47 -34.20 12.42
C PHE A 22 5.58 -33.08 13.45
N GLY A 23 6.82 -32.79 13.88
CA GLY A 23 7.08 -31.57 14.64
C GLY A 23 6.42 -30.42 13.91
N ALA A 24 5.59 -29.66 14.60
CA ALA A 24 5.02 -28.43 14.06
C ALA A 24 6.21 -27.51 13.74
N LEU A 25 6.64 -27.48 12.50
CA LEU A 25 7.35 -26.34 11.96
C LEU A 25 6.29 -25.21 12.01
N GLY A 26 6.44 -24.30 12.97
CA GLY A 26 5.62 -23.09 12.99
C GLY A 26 5.87 -22.33 11.70
N ILE A 27 4.89 -21.53 11.27
CA ILE A 27 5.04 -20.61 10.15
C ILE A 27 6.31 -19.76 10.33
N THR A 28 7.06 -19.54 9.27
CA THR A 28 8.26 -18.69 9.26
C THR A 28 7.92 -17.24 8.94
N ALA A 29 8.83 -16.32 9.22
CA ALA A 29 8.65 -14.92 8.85
C ALA A 29 8.57 -14.75 7.32
N ASP A 30 9.38 -15.50 6.57
CA ASP A 30 9.36 -15.47 5.11
C ASP A 30 8.01 -15.97 4.54
N GLU A 31 7.44 -17.04 5.10
CA GLU A 31 6.11 -17.50 4.71
C GLU A 31 5.01 -16.48 5.03
N ILE A 32 5.15 -15.68 6.10
CA ILE A 32 4.22 -14.60 6.43
C ILE A 32 4.37 -13.47 5.41
N LEU A 33 5.59 -13.11 5.03
CA LEU A 33 5.85 -12.09 4.01
C LEU A 33 5.29 -12.52 2.65
N ASP A 34 5.41 -13.83 2.28
CA ASP A 34 4.81 -14.38 1.06
C ASP A 34 3.29 -14.13 1.02
N GLU A 35 2.60 -14.46 2.11
CA GLU A 35 1.13 -14.28 2.21
C GLU A 35 0.74 -12.80 2.24
N MET A 36 1.58 -11.92 2.81
CA MET A 36 1.34 -10.47 2.78
C MET A 36 1.45 -9.90 1.37
N GLU A 37 2.44 -10.34 0.59
CA GLU A 37 2.60 -9.93 -0.82
C GLU A 37 1.41 -10.41 -1.66
N ASP A 38 0.95 -11.65 -1.45
CA ASP A 38 -0.20 -12.20 -2.15
C ASP A 38 -1.52 -11.41 -1.91
N LEU A 39 -1.62 -10.66 -0.80
CA LEU A 39 -2.80 -9.80 -0.54
C LEU A 39 -2.92 -8.64 -1.53
N PHE A 40 -1.80 -8.16 -2.02
CA PHE A 40 -1.75 -7.03 -2.97
C PHE A 40 -1.72 -7.50 -4.42
N SER A 41 -1.58 -8.82 -4.66
CA SER A 41 -1.68 -9.37 -6.00
C SER A 41 -3.13 -9.35 -6.48
N VAL A 42 -3.37 -8.72 -7.62
CA VAL A 42 -4.70 -8.61 -8.23
C VAL A 42 -4.93 -9.82 -9.15
N ASP A 43 -6.15 -10.37 -9.14
CA ASP A 43 -6.50 -11.45 -10.08
C ASP A 43 -6.39 -10.92 -11.53
N ALA A 44 -5.67 -11.64 -12.39
CA ALA A 44 -5.49 -11.31 -13.81
C ALA A 44 -6.82 -11.09 -14.58
N ASP A 45 -7.94 -11.54 -14.02
CA ASP A 45 -9.28 -11.28 -14.52
C ASP A 45 -9.87 -9.93 -14.05
N ASP A 46 -9.25 -9.25 -13.08
CA ASP A 46 -9.68 -7.94 -12.56
C ASP A 46 -9.17 -6.79 -13.44
N THR A 47 -9.89 -6.52 -14.49
CA THR A 47 -9.55 -5.46 -15.46
C THR A 47 -10.41 -4.21 -15.31
N GLN A 48 -11.18 -4.08 -14.21
CA GLN A 48 -12.09 -2.94 -14.04
C GLN A 48 -11.44 -1.75 -13.34
N GLY A 49 -10.49 -2.03 -12.46
CA GLY A 49 -9.87 -1.06 -11.58
C GLY A 49 -10.75 -0.68 -10.39
N VAL A 50 -10.23 0.20 -9.55
CA VAL A 50 -10.87 0.68 -8.31
C VAL A 50 -10.84 2.20 -8.28
N LEU A 51 -11.89 2.79 -7.69
CA LEU A 51 -11.99 4.22 -7.41
C LEU A 51 -12.23 4.44 -5.92
N ALA A 52 -11.58 5.45 -5.34
CA ALA A 52 -11.84 5.88 -3.98
C ALA A 52 -11.73 7.40 -3.84
N THR A 53 -12.30 7.94 -2.77
CA THR A 53 -12.03 9.30 -2.31
C THR A 53 -11.19 9.21 -1.03
N MET A 54 -10.10 9.94 -1.00
CA MET A 54 -9.24 10.05 0.17
C MET A 54 -9.31 11.46 0.72
N THR A 55 -9.40 11.59 2.05
CA THR A 55 -9.20 12.85 2.76
C THR A 55 -8.01 12.70 3.67
N MET A 56 -7.00 13.56 3.49
CA MET A 56 -5.80 13.56 4.29
C MET A 56 -5.77 14.81 5.17
N HIS A 57 -5.72 14.60 6.47
CA HIS A 57 -5.58 15.65 7.46
C HIS A 57 -4.20 15.57 8.11
N ASN A 58 -3.42 16.64 8.02
CA ASN A 58 -2.09 16.76 8.60
C ASN A 58 -2.11 17.71 9.79
N ASP A 59 -1.49 17.31 10.89
CA ASP A 59 -1.26 18.12 12.10
C ASP A 59 0.25 18.28 12.29
N TYR A 60 0.72 19.51 12.24
CA TYR A 60 2.14 19.90 12.42
C TYR A 60 2.44 20.37 13.84
N GLY A 61 1.49 20.23 14.77
CA GLY A 61 1.56 20.77 16.10
C GLY A 61 1.26 22.27 16.16
N ASN A 62 1.09 22.78 17.40
CA ASN A 62 0.81 24.20 17.67
C ASN A 62 -0.40 24.78 16.90
N ASP A 63 -1.45 23.98 16.72
CA ASP A 63 -2.68 24.33 15.99
C ASP A 63 -2.45 24.65 14.51
N VAL A 64 -1.36 24.17 13.91
CA VAL A 64 -1.10 24.27 12.45
C VAL A 64 -1.52 22.97 11.80
N THR A 65 -2.46 23.06 10.87
CA THR A 65 -3.00 21.89 10.15
C THR A 65 -3.16 22.18 8.67
N SER A 66 -3.21 21.13 7.86
CA SER A 66 -3.68 21.19 6.47
C SER A 66 -4.65 20.04 6.19
N GLU A 67 -5.47 20.21 5.16
CA GLU A 67 -6.40 19.19 4.72
C GLU A 67 -6.43 19.14 3.18
N TYR A 68 -6.37 17.92 2.65
CA TYR A 68 -6.41 17.66 1.22
C TYR A 68 -7.49 16.62 0.93
N THR A 69 -8.14 16.77 -0.20
CA THR A 69 -9.06 15.76 -0.75
C THR A 69 -8.52 15.30 -2.08
N LEU A 70 -8.48 13.98 -2.28
CA LEU A 70 -7.96 13.34 -3.47
C LEU A 70 -8.97 12.32 -4.01
N ASN A 71 -9.02 12.17 -5.32
CA ASN A 71 -9.66 11.05 -5.97
C ASN A 71 -8.58 10.05 -6.39
N LEU A 72 -8.72 8.81 -5.94
CA LEU A 72 -7.82 7.71 -6.26
C LEU A 72 -8.39 6.89 -7.41
N PHE A 73 -7.54 6.55 -8.35
CA PHE A 73 -7.76 5.61 -9.45
C PHE A 73 -6.67 4.56 -9.37
N GLU A 74 -7.05 3.30 -9.38
CA GLU A 74 -6.11 2.18 -9.36
C GLU A 74 -6.50 1.17 -10.43
N LEU A 75 -5.53 0.69 -11.17
CA LEU A 75 -5.70 -0.33 -12.20
C LEU A 75 -4.44 -1.16 -12.30
N THR A 76 -4.59 -2.46 -12.16
CA THR A 76 -3.54 -3.41 -12.51
C THR A 76 -3.62 -3.76 -13.98
N THR A 77 -2.49 -3.70 -14.66
CA THR A 77 -2.34 -3.99 -16.09
C THR A 77 -1.36 -5.13 -16.30
N PHE A 78 -1.55 -5.89 -17.36
CA PHE A 78 -0.69 -7.02 -17.70
C PHE A 78 -0.07 -6.82 -19.08
N ASP A 79 1.22 -7.12 -19.23
CA ASP A 79 1.87 -7.13 -20.55
C ASP A 79 1.37 -8.32 -21.37
N THR A 80 0.33 -8.09 -22.16
CA THR A 80 -0.27 -9.11 -23.04
C THR A 80 0.65 -9.54 -24.18
N THR A 81 1.80 -8.90 -24.38
CA THR A 81 2.79 -9.28 -25.40
C THR A 81 3.66 -10.45 -24.94
N LYS A 82 3.68 -10.75 -23.63
CA LYS A 82 4.43 -11.84 -23.00
C LYS A 82 3.50 -12.74 -22.16
N PRO A 83 2.55 -13.48 -22.75
CA PRO A 83 1.48 -14.16 -22.01
C PRO A 83 1.94 -15.31 -21.10
N GLU A 84 3.20 -15.75 -21.17
CA GLU A 84 3.78 -16.80 -20.29
C GLU A 84 4.63 -16.20 -19.16
N ASP A 85 5.02 -14.92 -19.29
CA ASP A 85 5.76 -14.14 -18.31
C ASP A 85 5.16 -12.71 -18.32
N ALA A 86 3.85 -12.61 -18.10
CA ALA A 86 3.18 -11.31 -18.09
C ALA A 86 3.62 -10.54 -16.84
N ASP A 87 4.40 -9.49 -17.06
CA ASP A 87 4.74 -8.55 -16.00
C ASP A 87 3.45 -7.81 -15.61
N GLU A 88 3.04 -7.95 -14.37
CA GLU A 88 1.96 -7.18 -13.78
C GLU A 88 2.48 -5.79 -13.41
N VAL A 89 1.67 -4.76 -13.64
CA VAL A 89 1.97 -3.38 -13.25
C VAL A 89 0.75 -2.78 -12.57
N THR A 90 0.88 -2.43 -11.31
CA THR A 90 -0.15 -1.67 -10.59
C THR A 90 0.05 -0.18 -10.83
N ASN A 91 -0.99 0.46 -11.35
CA ASN A 91 -1.02 1.89 -11.64
C ASN A 91 -1.92 2.58 -10.63
N VAL A 92 -1.39 3.57 -9.92
CA VAL A 92 -2.13 4.38 -8.95
C VAL A 92 -2.04 5.84 -9.35
N LEU A 93 -3.20 6.49 -9.50
CA LEU A 93 -3.30 7.91 -9.78
C LEU A 93 -4.10 8.59 -8.67
N MET A 94 -3.55 9.67 -8.11
CA MET A 94 -4.18 10.50 -7.10
C MET A 94 -4.37 11.92 -7.63
N TYR A 95 -5.63 12.29 -7.85
CA TYR A 95 -6.02 13.61 -8.32
C TYR A 95 -6.47 14.47 -7.14
N PHE A 96 -5.78 15.56 -6.84
CA PHE A 96 -6.12 16.49 -5.77
C PHE A 96 -7.33 17.35 -6.16
N THR A 97 -8.43 17.23 -5.42
CA THR A 97 -9.67 17.99 -5.64
C THR A 97 -9.90 19.07 -4.61
N GLY A 98 -9.05 19.17 -3.60
CA GLY A 98 -9.12 20.19 -2.56
C GLY A 98 -7.82 20.34 -1.79
N GLY A 99 -7.65 21.49 -1.14
CA GLY A 99 -6.42 21.89 -0.46
C GLY A 99 -5.51 22.74 -1.35
N ASP A 100 -4.31 23.03 -0.88
CA ASP A 100 -3.35 23.87 -1.58
C ASP A 100 -2.81 23.24 -2.87
N GLU A 101 -2.95 21.90 -3.00
CA GLU A 101 -2.52 21.12 -4.16
C GLU A 101 -3.63 20.88 -5.18
N GLU A 102 -4.76 21.57 -5.10
CA GLU A 102 -5.91 21.38 -6.01
C GLU A 102 -5.49 21.42 -7.49
N GLY A 103 -5.84 20.36 -8.22
CA GLY A 103 -5.50 20.16 -9.63
C GLY A 103 -4.15 19.49 -9.86
N SER A 104 -3.32 19.27 -8.84
CA SER A 104 -2.13 18.45 -8.94
C SER A 104 -2.51 16.97 -9.10
N ILE A 105 -1.66 16.19 -9.77
CA ILE A 105 -1.89 14.77 -9.97
C ILE A 105 -0.60 14.03 -9.70
N PHE A 106 -0.65 13.07 -8.79
CA PHE A 106 0.41 12.11 -8.58
C PHE A 106 0.05 10.80 -9.31
N LEU A 107 1.00 10.27 -10.07
CA LEU A 107 0.90 8.99 -10.75
C LEU A 107 2.07 8.11 -10.33
N MET A 108 1.79 6.85 -10.03
CA MET A 108 2.76 5.83 -9.74
C MET A 108 2.47 4.56 -10.56
N GLU A 109 3.51 3.95 -11.09
CA GLU A 109 3.52 2.64 -11.71
C GLU A 109 4.44 1.73 -10.90
N THR A 110 3.90 0.65 -10.36
CA THR A 110 4.64 -0.34 -9.56
C THR A 110 4.63 -1.67 -10.30
N PRO A 111 5.75 -2.10 -10.89
CA PRO A 111 5.88 -3.43 -11.46
C PRO A 111 5.82 -4.51 -10.39
N GLU A 112 5.29 -5.71 -10.73
CA GLU A 112 5.37 -6.89 -9.86
C GLU A 112 6.80 -7.45 -9.79
N ASP A 113 7.59 -7.27 -10.88
CA ASP A 113 9.00 -7.66 -10.90
C ASP A 113 9.83 -6.71 -10.04
N ASP A 114 10.22 -7.15 -8.86
CA ASP A 114 11.04 -6.41 -7.89
C ASP A 114 12.41 -5.96 -8.43
N ALA A 115 12.87 -6.52 -9.54
CA ALA A 115 14.07 -6.06 -10.22
C ALA A 115 13.85 -4.76 -11.04
N VAL A 116 12.59 -4.28 -11.09
CA VAL A 116 12.20 -3.08 -11.84
C VAL A 116 11.67 -2.03 -10.86
N ASP A 117 12.37 -0.90 -10.76
CA ASP A 117 11.99 0.20 -9.88
C ASP A 117 10.60 0.77 -10.24
N SER A 118 9.83 1.14 -9.22
CA SER A 118 8.60 1.92 -9.37
C SER A 118 8.90 3.26 -10.03
N ARG A 119 7.97 3.74 -10.86
CA ARG A 119 8.08 5.03 -11.53
C ARG A 119 7.01 5.98 -11.02
N MET A 120 7.38 7.23 -10.79
CA MET A 120 6.52 8.24 -10.20
C MET A 120 6.53 9.53 -10.98
N TRP A 121 5.37 10.17 -11.14
CA TRP A 121 5.22 11.46 -11.80
C TRP A 121 4.31 12.39 -10.99
N LEU A 122 4.65 13.66 -11.03
CA LEU A 122 3.85 14.73 -10.45
C LEU A 122 3.47 15.73 -11.54
N TYR A 123 2.17 15.88 -11.82
CA TYR A 123 1.65 16.96 -12.65
C TYR A 123 1.38 18.20 -11.80
N LEU A 124 1.94 19.32 -12.22
CA LEU A 124 1.83 20.62 -11.56
C LEU A 124 0.96 21.57 -12.42
N PRO A 125 -0.31 21.81 -12.03
CA PRO A 125 -1.26 22.57 -12.87
C PRO A 125 -0.82 24.02 -13.09
N ALA A 126 -0.19 24.64 -12.08
CA ALA A 126 0.32 26.02 -12.18
C ALA A 126 1.41 26.20 -13.27
N LEU A 127 2.13 25.13 -13.60
CA LEU A 127 3.18 25.12 -14.61
C LEU A 127 2.72 24.44 -15.90
N GLY A 128 1.63 23.67 -15.85
CA GLY A 128 1.12 22.88 -16.97
C GLY A 128 2.11 21.82 -17.43
N LEU A 129 2.87 21.23 -16.49
CA LEU A 129 3.89 20.22 -16.81
C LEU A 129 3.83 19.02 -15.85
N THR A 130 4.27 17.87 -16.37
CA THR A 130 4.50 16.66 -15.60
C THR A 130 6.01 16.52 -15.35
N LYS A 131 6.39 16.28 -14.09
CA LYS A 131 7.77 15.99 -13.67
C LYS A 131 7.84 14.52 -13.25
N GLU A 132 8.81 13.77 -13.75
CA GLU A 132 9.15 12.43 -13.23
C GLU A 132 10.02 12.58 -11.97
N LEU A 133 9.72 11.86 -10.91
CA LEU A 133 10.46 11.86 -9.64
C LEU A 133 11.49 10.73 -9.70
N VAL A 134 12.71 11.04 -10.14
CA VAL A 134 13.75 10.04 -10.46
C VAL A 134 14.81 9.93 -9.37
N SER A 135 15.04 11.02 -8.61
CA SER A 135 16.11 11.05 -7.61
C SER A 135 15.58 10.69 -6.22
N ASP A 136 16.42 10.10 -5.38
CA ASP A 136 16.12 9.82 -3.97
C ASP A 136 15.67 11.09 -3.24
N GLU A 137 16.24 12.27 -3.59
CA GLU A 137 15.83 13.58 -3.04
C GLU A 137 14.39 13.93 -3.44
N ASP A 138 13.97 13.61 -4.68
CA ASP A 138 12.58 13.84 -5.14
C ASP A 138 11.61 12.90 -4.44
N GLN A 139 11.99 11.64 -4.23
CA GLN A 139 11.14 10.59 -3.63
C GLN A 139 11.05 10.69 -2.10
N SER A 140 12.13 11.15 -1.43
CA SER A 140 12.12 11.39 0.02
C SER A 140 11.36 12.64 0.44
N GLY A 141 10.89 13.45 -0.54
CA GLY A 141 10.03 14.60 -0.26
C GLY A 141 8.70 14.18 0.34
N SER A 142 8.18 15.00 1.27
CA SER A 142 6.88 14.76 1.90
C SER A 142 5.74 14.81 0.88
N PHE A 143 4.88 13.79 0.86
CA PHE A 143 3.67 13.76 0.02
C PHE A 143 2.64 14.76 0.55
N ALA A 144 2.46 15.88 -0.17
CA ALA A 144 1.53 16.95 0.18
C ALA A 144 1.66 17.42 1.64
N GLY A 145 2.89 17.51 2.16
CA GLY A 145 3.15 17.91 3.53
C GLY A 145 2.71 16.89 4.59
N SER A 146 2.43 15.65 4.20
CA SER A 146 2.09 14.59 5.15
C SER A 146 3.34 14.04 5.86
N SER A 147 3.11 13.15 6.82
CA SER A 147 4.13 12.34 7.48
C SER A 147 4.63 11.16 6.63
N MET A 148 4.20 11.07 5.38
CA MET A 148 4.64 10.06 4.41
C MET A 148 5.42 10.73 3.29
N SER A 149 6.45 10.07 2.78
CA SER A 149 7.18 10.50 1.58
C SER A 149 6.50 9.98 0.30
N TYR A 150 6.93 10.48 -0.86
CA TYR A 150 6.54 9.88 -2.14
C TYR A 150 7.06 8.44 -2.25
N GLY A 151 8.26 8.14 -1.73
CA GLY A 151 8.84 6.80 -1.68
C GLY A 151 8.00 5.83 -0.85
N ASP A 152 7.49 6.26 0.32
CA ASP A 152 6.64 5.42 1.17
C ASP A 152 5.36 4.95 0.46
N LEU A 153 4.83 5.73 -0.48
CA LEU A 153 3.66 5.35 -1.27
C LEU A 153 3.99 4.29 -2.32
N GLY A 154 5.26 4.25 -2.78
CA GLY A 154 5.73 3.32 -3.81
C GLY A 154 6.42 2.08 -3.26
N SER A 155 6.79 2.09 -1.99
CA SER A 155 7.52 0.98 -1.36
C SER A 155 6.59 -0.17 -0.92
N THR A 156 5.79 -0.68 -1.85
CA THR A 156 5.28 -2.06 -1.71
C THR A 156 6.35 -3.07 -2.08
N GLY A 157 7.60 -2.57 -2.25
CA GLY A 157 8.76 -3.34 -2.69
C GLY A 157 9.02 -4.55 -1.81
N ASN A 158 9.66 -5.51 -2.40
CA ASN A 158 10.02 -6.79 -1.80
C ASN A 158 10.81 -6.59 -0.50
N LEU A 159 10.08 -6.52 0.61
CA LEU A 159 10.71 -6.41 1.94
C LEU A 159 11.80 -7.46 2.16
N ARG A 160 11.79 -8.56 1.39
CA ARG A 160 12.79 -9.62 1.47
C ARG A 160 14.10 -9.26 0.82
N ASP A 161 14.10 -8.41 -0.21
CA ASP A 161 15.36 -8.04 -0.86
C ASP A 161 16.19 -7.13 0.03
N ASP A 162 15.53 -6.27 0.79
CA ASP A 162 16.19 -5.29 1.65
C ASP A 162 16.34 -5.73 3.10
N TYR A 163 15.51 -6.65 3.59
CA TYR A 163 15.47 -7.01 5.00
C TYR A 163 15.61 -8.51 5.24
N ASP A 164 16.22 -8.85 6.38
CA ASP A 164 16.14 -10.18 7.01
C ASP A 164 14.99 -10.16 8.02
N ALA A 165 14.00 -11.04 7.84
CA ALA A 165 12.80 -11.09 8.67
C ALA A 165 12.87 -12.17 9.75
N THR A 166 12.36 -11.86 10.94
CA THR A 166 12.18 -12.83 12.03
C THR A 166 10.87 -12.59 12.78
N ILE A 167 10.22 -13.65 13.26
CA ILE A 167 9.08 -13.51 14.17
C ILE A 167 9.64 -13.18 15.56
N LEU A 168 9.48 -11.92 15.99
CA LEU A 168 9.96 -11.46 17.28
C LEU A 168 9.10 -11.98 18.44
N ARG A 169 7.76 -11.95 18.27
CA ARG A 169 6.76 -12.39 19.24
C ARG A 169 5.37 -12.50 18.61
N GLU A 170 4.47 -13.07 19.38
CA GLU A 170 3.03 -13.08 19.08
C GLU A 170 2.31 -12.29 20.19
N GLU A 171 1.30 -11.51 19.83
CA GLU A 171 0.48 -10.76 20.78
C GLU A 171 -0.92 -10.50 20.21
N SER A 172 -1.80 -9.88 21.00
CA SER A 172 -3.09 -9.40 20.52
C SER A 172 -3.09 -7.88 20.64
N ILE A 173 -3.59 -7.20 19.59
CA ILE A 173 -3.77 -5.74 19.57
C ILE A 173 -5.24 -5.40 19.35
N GLU A 174 -5.63 -4.18 19.77
CA GLU A 174 -6.97 -3.66 19.52
C GLU A 174 -6.94 -2.67 18.34
N VAL A 175 -7.83 -2.87 17.37
CA VAL A 175 -8.10 -1.93 16.28
C VAL A 175 -9.61 -1.74 16.22
N ASP A 176 -10.08 -0.49 16.28
CA ASP A 176 -11.50 -0.11 16.26
C ASP A 176 -12.38 -0.90 17.27
N GLY A 177 -11.82 -1.18 18.45
CA GLY A 177 -12.52 -1.92 19.52
C GLY A 177 -12.64 -3.43 19.30
N ALA A 178 -12.07 -3.97 18.22
CA ALA A 178 -11.91 -5.41 17.99
C ALA A 178 -10.48 -5.86 18.34
N SER A 179 -10.35 -7.09 18.85
CA SER A 179 -9.05 -7.68 19.19
C SER A 179 -8.57 -8.58 18.06
N TYR A 180 -7.32 -8.39 17.65
CA TYR A 180 -6.67 -9.15 16.57
C TYR A 180 -5.43 -9.84 17.11
N ASP A 181 -5.30 -11.14 16.83
CA ASP A 181 -4.09 -11.90 17.11
C ASP A 181 -3.08 -11.67 15.99
N VAL A 182 -1.87 -11.23 16.35
CA VAL A 182 -0.84 -10.83 15.38
C VAL A 182 0.47 -11.55 15.61
N TRP A 183 1.23 -11.71 14.54
CA TRP A 183 2.69 -11.84 14.63
C TRP A 183 3.30 -10.44 14.62
N VAL A 184 4.33 -10.24 15.43
CA VAL A 184 5.19 -9.07 15.33
C VAL A 184 6.47 -9.53 14.65
N LEU A 185 6.65 -9.12 13.41
CA LEU A 185 7.87 -9.36 12.65
C LEU A 185 8.88 -8.26 12.95
N GLU A 186 10.13 -8.64 13.03
CA GLU A 186 11.28 -7.73 13.03
C GLU A 186 12.02 -7.90 11.71
N LEU A 187 12.12 -6.82 10.98
CA LEU A 187 12.80 -6.70 9.70
C LEU A 187 14.10 -5.91 9.95
N MET A 188 15.24 -6.51 9.70
CA MET A 188 16.56 -5.89 9.86
C MET A 188 17.17 -5.64 8.48
N ALA A 189 17.52 -4.41 8.17
CA ALA A 189 18.13 -4.07 6.89
C ALA A 189 19.39 -4.91 6.64
N LYS A 190 19.50 -5.47 5.43
CA LYS A 190 20.68 -6.21 5.01
C LYS A 190 21.87 -5.24 4.81
N PRO A 191 23.11 -5.69 5.01
CA PRO A 191 24.29 -4.80 5.01
C PRO A 191 24.53 -4.02 3.71
N ASP A 192 24.05 -4.53 2.59
CA ASP A 192 24.29 -3.97 1.26
C ASP A 192 22.96 -3.50 0.58
N ALA A 193 21.86 -3.48 1.34
CA ALA A 193 20.56 -3.03 0.84
C ALA A 193 20.45 -1.50 0.88
N ASP A 194 19.66 -0.94 -0.02
CA ASP A 194 19.29 0.47 -0.05
C ASP A 194 17.98 0.69 0.73
N ALA A 195 17.97 0.23 1.97
CA ALA A 195 16.81 0.27 2.84
C ALA A 195 16.68 1.64 3.52
N ASP A 196 15.50 2.23 3.50
CA ASP A 196 15.21 3.53 4.12
C ASP A 196 15.37 3.51 5.64
N TYR A 197 15.12 2.35 6.28
CA TYR A 197 15.19 2.19 7.72
C TYR A 197 16.09 1.02 8.10
N ALA A 198 16.88 1.19 9.14
CA ALA A 198 17.76 0.13 9.65
C ALA A 198 16.98 -1.05 10.24
N ARG A 199 15.79 -0.80 10.77
CA ARG A 199 14.93 -1.78 11.41
C ARG A 199 13.47 -1.38 11.28
N VAL A 200 12.61 -2.36 10.96
CA VAL A 200 11.15 -2.18 10.96
C VAL A 200 10.51 -3.24 11.84
N LEU A 201 9.51 -2.85 12.63
CA LEU A 201 8.58 -3.78 13.29
C LEU A 201 7.25 -3.69 12.56
N THR A 202 6.68 -4.85 12.20
CA THR A 202 5.35 -4.91 11.59
C THR A 202 4.46 -5.89 12.35
N TRP A 203 3.21 -5.47 12.61
CA TRP A 203 2.18 -6.27 13.26
C TRP A 203 1.24 -6.83 12.20
N VAL A 204 1.36 -8.13 11.94
CA VAL A 204 0.63 -8.83 10.88
C VAL A 204 -0.46 -9.69 11.49
N GLU A 205 -1.70 -9.46 11.10
CA GLU A 205 -2.86 -10.22 11.56
C GLU A 205 -2.80 -11.67 11.05
N LYS A 206 -3.18 -12.63 11.93
CA LYS A 206 -2.95 -14.05 11.69
C LYS A 206 -3.96 -14.73 10.78
N THR A 207 -5.09 -14.09 10.48
CA THR A 207 -6.17 -14.71 9.69
C THR A 207 -6.06 -14.37 8.22
N ASP A 208 -5.74 -13.11 7.91
CA ASP A 208 -5.70 -12.60 6.55
C ASP A 208 -4.39 -11.85 6.23
N TYR A 209 -3.40 -11.97 7.09
CA TYR A 209 -2.05 -11.41 6.91
C TYR A 209 -1.99 -9.88 6.73
N LEU A 210 -3.07 -9.17 7.05
CA LEU A 210 -3.12 -7.72 6.93
C LEU A 210 -2.18 -7.05 7.92
N THR A 211 -1.34 -6.13 7.44
CA THR A 211 -0.50 -5.28 8.30
C THR A 211 -1.38 -4.28 9.04
N LEU A 212 -1.42 -4.36 10.36
CA LEU A 212 -2.22 -3.47 11.19
C LEU A 212 -1.42 -2.29 11.76
N ARG A 213 -0.10 -2.44 11.91
CA ARG A 213 0.81 -1.41 12.42
C ARG A 213 2.23 -1.64 11.92
N MET A 214 2.96 -0.55 11.71
CA MET A 214 4.40 -0.53 11.46
C MET A 214 5.10 0.50 12.32
N GLU A 215 6.34 0.22 12.70
CA GLU A 215 7.26 1.14 13.37
C GLU A 215 8.63 1.05 12.69
N SER A 216 9.16 2.18 12.25
CA SER A 216 10.42 2.26 11.53
C SER A 216 11.48 2.99 12.34
N TYR A 217 12.69 2.41 12.40
CA TYR A 217 13.78 2.85 13.26
C TYR A 217 15.06 3.10 12.43
N ASN A 218 15.79 4.15 12.77
CA ASN A 218 17.08 4.44 12.15
C ASN A 218 18.22 3.59 12.75
N ASP A 219 19.46 3.81 12.24
CA ASP A 219 20.69 3.13 12.67
C ASP A 219 21.02 3.32 14.16
N LEU A 220 20.52 4.37 14.78
CA LEU A 220 20.71 4.65 16.21
C LEU A 220 19.65 3.97 17.08
N GLY A 221 18.67 3.27 16.47
CA GLY A 221 17.53 2.67 17.15
C GLY A 221 16.49 3.69 17.61
N THR A 222 16.49 4.87 17.01
CA THR A 222 15.46 5.88 17.27
C THR A 222 14.26 5.64 16.38
N LEU A 223 13.05 5.67 16.94
CA LEU A 223 11.80 5.57 16.18
C LEU A 223 11.64 6.84 15.32
N GLU A 224 11.53 6.67 14.01
CA GLU A 224 11.39 7.76 13.04
C GLU A 224 9.98 7.86 12.50
N SER A 225 9.36 6.71 12.20
CA SER A 225 8.01 6.69 11.64
C SER A 225 7.15 5.61 12.30
N GLU A 226 5.86 5.91 12.42
CA GLU A 226 4.81 4.94 12.77
C GLU A 226 3.67 5.01 11.75
N MET A 227 3.13 3.86 11.38
CA MET A 227 1.88 3.76 10.62
C MET A 227 0.95 2.76 11.32
N ALA A 228 -0.34 3.06 11.38
CA ALA A 228 -1.34 2.16 11.93
C ALA A 228 -2.67 2.28 11.18
N PHE A 229 -3.34 1.15 10.95
CA PHE A 229 -4.73 1.11 10.56
C PHE A 229 -5.59 1.33 11.80
N VAL A 230 -6.38 2.39 11.82
CA VAL A 230 -7.18 2.81 12.98
C VAL A 230 -8.59 2.28 12.87
N VAL A 231 -9.13 2.23 11.65
CA VAL A 231 -10.44 1.68 11.31
C VAL A 231 -10.30 0.79 10.10
N LEU A 232 -10.91 -0.38 10.16
CA LEU A 232 -10.99 -1.32 9.05
C LEU A 232 -12.41 -1.33 8.49
N GLY A 233 -12.53 -1.18 7.16
CA GLY A 233 -13.74 -1.37 6.38
C GLY A 233 -13.75 -2.73 5.69
N GLU A 234 -14.68 -2.87 4.76
CA GLU A 234 -14.83 -4.07 3.91
C GLU A 234 -15.07 -3.63 2.46
N PHE A 235 -14.38 -4.26 1.53
CA PHE A 235 -14.59 -4.09 0.10
C PHE A 235 -14.61 -5.46 -0.59
N GLU A 236 -15.72 -5.79 -1.22
CA GLU A 236 -15.95 -7.08 -1.95
C GLU A 236 -15.75 -8.36 -1.11
N GLY A 237 -15.75 -8.23 0.22
CA GLY A 237 -15.59 -9.32 1.16
C GLY A 237 -14.23 -9.35 1.87
N ASP A 238 -13.30 -8.52 1.43
CA ASP A 238 -11.98 -8.39 2.03
C ASP A 238 -11.92 -7.20 2.98
N ARG A 239 -11.13 -7.32 4.04
CA ARG A 239 -10.87 -6.21 4.95
C ARG A 239 -9.90 -5.23 4.30
N VAL A 240 -10.26 -3.95 4.35
CA VAL A 240 -9.45 -2.86 3.81
C VAL A 240 -9.28 -1.74 4.84
N PRO A 241 -8.20 -0.97 4.82
CA PRO A 241 -8.07 0.19 5.70
C PRO A 241 -9.10 1.26 5.31
N GLU A 242 -9.86 1.77 6.29
CA GLU A 242 -10.74 2.92 6.14
C GLU A 242 -10.10 4.18 6.72
N ILE A 243 -9.40 4.05 7.87
CA ILE A 243 -8.62 5.15 8.43
C ILE A 243 -7.20 4.66 8.73
N ILE A 244 -6.22 5.36 8.15
CA ILE A 244 -4.80 5.15 8.36
C ILE A 244 -4.26 6.36 9.11
N ARG A 245 -3.44 6.13 10.13
CA ARG A 245 -2.69 7.17 10.82
C ARG A 245 -1.20 6.92 10.66
N SER A 246 -0.48 7.96 10.26
CA SER A 246 0.97 7.96 10.18
C SER A 246 1.56 9.09 11.04
N ILE A 247 2.74 8.88 11.58
CA ILE A 247 3.48 9.83 12.42
C ILE A 247 4.93 9.87 11.96
N ASP A 248 5.41 11.04 11.59
CA ASP A 248 6.83 11.33 11.45
C ASP A 248 7.33 11.94 12.77
N HIS A 249 8.17 11.21 13.48
CA HIS A 249 8.75 11.64 14.76
C HIS A 249 9.88 12.66 14.60
N GLY A 250 10.52 12.71 13.42
CA GLY A 250 11.58 13.67 13.10
C GLY A 250 11.04 15.09 12.96
N GLU A 251 9.97 15.24 12.20
CA GLU A 251 9.30 16.52 11.94
C GLU A 251 8.15 16.78 12.93
N GLY A 252 7.65 15.76 13.60
CA GLY A 252 6.51 15.84 14.53
C GLY A 252 5.17 15.95 13.80
N THR A 253 5.11 15.55 12.54
CA THR A 253 3.89 15.58 11.73
C THR A 253 3.04 14.34 11.98
N ILE A 254 1.73 14.53 12.14
CA ILE A 254 0.76 13.46 12.24
C ILE A 254 -0.20 13.58 11.06
N SER A 255 -0.31 12.52 10.26
CA SER A 255 -1.25 12.46 9.14
C SER A 255 -2.33 11.42 9.41
N THR A 256 -3.58 11.79 9.12
CA THR A 256 -4.71 10.87 9.15
C THR A 256 -5.34 10.84 7.77
N VAL A 257 -5.31 9.67 7.15
CA VAL A 257 -5.92 9.43 5.83
C VAL A 257 -7.22 8.66 6.05
N THR A 258 -8.32 9.24 5.57
CA THR A 258 -9.63 8.58 5.55
C THR A 258 -9.95 8.18 4.11
N ILE A 259 -10.16 6.88 3.88
CA ILE A 259 -10.56 6.32 2.60
C ILE A 259 -12.08 6.15 2.62
N SER A 260 -12.75 6.65 1.61
CA SER A 260 -14.19 6.59 1.47
C SER A 260 -14.60 6.39 0.02
N ASN A 261 -15.86 6.05 -0.20
CA ASN A 261 -16.40 5.89 -1.54
C ASN A 261 -15.61 4.89 -2.41
N LEU A 262 -15.02 3.86 -1.74
CA LEU A 262 -14.30 2.77 -2.42
C LEU A 262 -15.29 1.96 -3.26
N ARG A 263 -15.04 1.86 -4.56
CA ARG A 263 -15.98 1.25 -5.51
C ARG A 263 -15.34 0.85 -6.82
N ARG A 264 -15.99 -0.04 -7.55
CA ARG A 264 -15.67 -0.27 -8.95
C ARG A 264 -16.23 0.87 -9.81
N PRO A 265 -15.53 1.29 -10.88
CA PRO A 265 -16.05 2.26 -11.83
C PRO A 265 -17.21 1.69 -12.66
N ASP A 266 -18.20 2.54 -13.01
CA ASP A 266 -19.29 2.14 -13.92
C ASP A 266 -18.80 1.74 -15.31
N THR A 267 -17.72 2.34 -15.75
CA THR A 267 -16.98 1.97 -16.97
C THR A 267 -15.56 1.60 -16.55
N PRO A 268 -15.06 0.42 -16.94
CA PRO A 268 -13.71 -0.01 -16.59
C PRO A 268 -12.67 1.06 -16.91
N LEU A 269 -11.69 1.22 -16.02
CA LEU A 269 -10.53 2.08 -16.28
C LEU A 269 -9.73 1.50 -17.46
N THR A 270 -9.04 2.36 -18.15
CA THR A 270 -8.11 1.96 -19.21
C THR A 270 -6.72 2.51 -18.92
N VAL A 271 -5.70 1.86 -19.44
CA VAL A 271 -4.31 2.27 -19.28
C VAL A 271 -4.07 3.73 -19.71
N ASP A 272 -4.88 4.27 -20.63
CA ASP A 272 -4.76 5.66 -21.09
C ASP A 272 -4.98 6.69 -19.96
N VAL A 273 -5.68 6.30 -18.87
CA VAL A 273 -5.86 7.16 -17.68
C VAL A 273 -4.52 7.41 -16.99
N PHE A 274 -3.61 6.45 -17.09
CA PHE A 274 -2.32 6.44 -16.42
C PHE A 274 -1.16 6.85 -17.33
N ASP A 275 -1.45 7.46 -18.50
CA ASP A 275 -0.40 8.01 -19.37
C ASP A 275 0.17 9.32 -18.77
N PRO A 276 1.47 9.37 -18.37
CA PRO A 276 2.09 10.56 -17.80
C PRO A 276 1.96 11.80 -18.70
N SER A 277 1.90 11.62 -20.02
CA SER A 277 1.75 12.73 -20.97
C SER A 277 0.34 13.31 -21.02
N GLY A 278 -0.65 12.56 -20.54
CA GLY A 278 -2.08 12.90 -20.57
C GLY A 278 -2.61 13.47 -19.26
N LEU A 279 -1.85 13.47 -18.16
CA LEU A 279 -2.32 13.78 -16.81
C LEU A 279 -3.09 15.11 -16.71
N GLY A 280 -2.61 16.17 -17.34
CA GLY A 280 -3.28 17.47 -17.34
C GLY A 280 -4.64 17.52 -18.05
N SER A 281 -5.08 16.42 -18.66
CA SER A 281 -6.35 16.34 -19.38
C SER A 281 -7.38 15.44 -18.67
N ILE A 282 -7.04 14.90 -17.52
CA ILE A 282 -7.93 14.03 -16.74
C ILE A 282 -9.06 14.86 -16.16
N ASP A 283 -10.30 14.39 -16.36
CA ASP A 283 -11.51 14.94 -15.76
C ASP A 283 -12.13 13.92 -14.79
N PRO A 284 -11.96 14.09 -13.48
CA PRO A 284 -12.53 13.18 -12.49
C PRO A 284 -14.05 13.03 -12.58
N ALA A 285 -14.77 14.07 -13.04
CA ALA A 285 -16.21 14.00 -13.20
C ALA A 285 -16.66 12.96 -14.24
N ALA A 286 -15.80 12.59 -15.21
CA ALA A 286 -16.08 11.51 -16.15
C ALA A 286 -16.17 10.13 -15.48
N TYR A 287 -15.64 10.00 -14.27
CA TYR A 287 -15.60 8.77 -13.47
C TYR A 287 -16.53 8.79 -12.25
N GLY A 288 -17.39 9.81 -12.18
CA GLY A 288 -18.40 9.92 -11.12
C GLY A 288 -17.90 10.51 -9.80
N PHE A 289 -16.82 11.27 -9.84
CA PHE A 289 -16.34 12.07 -8.71
C PHE A 289 -16.95 13.47 -8.70
#